data_b9cedb021394432f47dc37bb0cdf544e
#
_entry.id   b9cedb021394432f47dc37bb0cdf544e
#
_cell.length_a   1.000
_cell.length_b   1.000
_cell.length_c   1.000
_cell.angle_alpha   90.00
_cell.angle_beta   90.00
_cell.angle_gamma   90.00
#
_symmetry.space_group_name_H-M   'P 1'
#
loop_
_entity.id
_entity.type
_entity.pdbx_description
1 polymer ?
#
loop_
_entity_poly.entity_id
_entity_poly.type
_entity_poly.pdbx_seq_one_letter_code
_entity_poly.pdbx_strand_id
1 'polypeptide(L)'
;LECNLIKEHRPKYNTMLKDDKAYPYIKVTVNEDFPRILFYHQMKKDKAKYFGPYTSAGAVKDTIELLRKLYDIRSCNKSLPKEIGKDRPCLYYHIHQCKAPCQGYISKEEYGEQIKKAISFLNGNYNDIIKELTGKMTEAAEEMRFEQAAEYRDLIDSVRRIGERQKITNSAVSYTHLRAHETLM
;
A
#
# COMPACT_ATOMS: atom_id res chain seq x y z
N LEU A 1 -11.49 -5.64 30.34
CA LEU A 1 -12.42 -4.79 31.11
C LEU A 1 -11.76 -3.45 31.46
N GLU A 2 -10.59 -3.44 32.13
CA GLU A 2 -9.84 -2.25 32.55
C GLU A 2 -9.57 -1.29 31.38
N CYS A 3 -9.04 -1.78 30.26
CA CYS A 3 -8.74 -0.98 29.08
C CYS A 3 -9.97 -0.25 28.51
N ASN A 4 -11.14 -0.90 28.56
CA ASN A 4 -12.39 -0.30 28.07
C ASN A 4 -12.90 0.80 29.02
N LEU A 5 -12.81 0.56 30.33
CA LEU A 5 -13.17 1.55 31.35
C LEU A 5 -12.26 2.79 31.32
N ILE A 6 -10.95 2.61 31.10
CA ILE A 6 -10.01 3.73 30.97
C ILE A 6 -10.29 4.57 29.72
N LYS A 7 -10.68 3.93 28.61
CA LYS A 7 -11.07 4.62 27.37
C LYS A 7 -12.37 5.39 27.51
N GLU A 8 -13.35 4.83 28.24
CA GLU A 8 -14.65 5.43 28.47
C GLU A 8 -14.57 6.62 29.43
N HIS A 9 -13.92 6.43 30.58
CA HIS A 9 -13.87 7.43 31.65
C HIS A 9 -12.69 8.39 31.57
N ARG A 10 -11.66 8.12 30.75
CA ARG A 10 -10.47 8.95 30.54
C ARG A 10 -9.88 9.56 31.82
N PRO A 11 -9.52 8.75 32.83
CA PRO A 11 -9.05 9.24 34.10
C PRO A 11 -7.84 10.18 33.95
N LYS A 12 -7.85 11.31 34.70
CA LYS A 12 -6.92 12.43 34.52
C LYS A 12 -5.44 12.04 34.72
N TYR A 13 -5.16 11.13 35.62
CA TYR A 13 -3.80 10.74 36.00
C TYR A 13 -3.30 9.44 35.35
N ASN A 14 -4.11 8.76 34.56
CA ASN A 14 -3.67 7.56 33.86
C ASN A 14 -3.04 7.97 32.52
N THR A 15 -1.72 7.81 32.42
CA THR A 15 -0.95 8.07 31.18
C THR A 15 -0.84 6.85 30.28
N MET A 16 -1.01 5.64 30.85
CA MET A 16 -1.01 4.38 30.10
C MET A 16 -2.42 4.02 29.63
N LEU A 17 -2.56 3.31 28.52
CA LEU A 17 -3.83 2.83 27.96
C LEU A 17 -4.80 3.90 27.43
N LYS A 18 -4.41 5.19 27.49
CA LYS A 18 -5.15 6.29 26.81
C LYS A 18 -4.89 6.32 25.31
N ASP A 19 -3.75 5.79 24.91
CA ASP A 19 -3.33 5.79 23.52
C ASP A 19 -4.13 4.71 22.79
N ASP A 20 -5.10 5.13 22.00
CA ASP A 20 -5.66 4.29 20.96
C ASP A 20 -4.51 4.04 19.98
N LYS A 21 -3.82 2.92 20.12
CA LYS A 21 -2.88 2.44 19.10
C LYS A 21 -3.68 2.24 17.83
N ALA A 22 -3.85 3.34 17.10
CA ALA A 22 -4.54 3.30 15.83
C ALA A 22 -3.70 2.44 14.88
N TYR A 23 -4.21 1.27 14.55
CA TYR A 23 -3.57 0.40 13.57
C TYR A 23 -3.40 1.17 12.25
N PRO A 24 -2.24 1.04 11.61
CA PRO A 24 -2.00 1.70 10.34
C PRO A 24 -2.83 1.08 9.20
N TYR A 25 -3.22 1.92 8.26
CA TYR A 25 -3.96 1.57 7.05
C TYR A 25 -3.22 2.07 5.82
N ILE A 26 -3.42 1.39 4.70
CA ILE A 26 -3.07 1.89 3.37
C ILE A 26 -4.32 2.53 2.77
N LYS A 27 -4.24 3.81 2.44
CA LYS A 27 -5.30 4.56 1.79
C LYS A 27 -4.98 4.75 0.31
N VAL A 28 -5.92 4.38 -0.58
CA VAL A 28 -5.86 4.65 -2.02
C VAL A 28 -6.90 5.71 -2.36
N THR A 29 -6.46 6.87 -2.88
CA THR A 29 -7.32 8.03 -3.18
C THR A 29 -8.01 7.87 -4.54
N VAL A 30 -8.94 6.92 -4.64
CA VAL A 30 -9.66 6.61 -5.92
C VAL A 30 -10.53 7.76 -6.42
N ASN A 31 -10.72 8.82 -5.65
CA ASN A 31 -11.50 10.01 -6.01
C ASN A 31 -10.72 11.00 -6.88
N GLU A 32 -9.39 10.87 -6.92
CA GLU A 32 -8.51 11.72 -7.70
C GLU A 32 -8.38 11.14 -9.13
N ASP A 33 -8.21 11.99 -10.14
CA ASP A 33 -7.93 11.55 -11.51
C ASP A 33 -6.65 10.72 -11.61
N PHE A 34 -5.67 11.06 -10.78
CA PHE A 34 -4.43 10.31 -10.60
C PHE A 34 -4.30 9.88 -9.13
N PRO A 35 -4.85 8.73 -8.74
CA PRO A 35 -4.85 8.25 -7.36
C PRO A 35 -3.45 8.10 -6.76
N ARG A 36 -3.38 8.22 -5.43
CA ARG A 36 -2.16 8.04 -4.63
C ARG A 36 -2.33 6.93 -3.63
N ILE A 37 -1.21 6.32 -3.23
CA ILE A 37 -1.17 5.37 -2.13
C ILE A 37 -0.50 6.05 -0.93
N LEU A 38 -1.23 6.15 0.18
CA LEU A 38 -0.85 6.91 1.36
C LEU A 38 -0.92 6.03 2.61
N PHE A 39 -0.01 6.32 3.55
CA PHE A 39 -0.07 5.79 4.90
C PHE A 39 -1.08 6.58 5.74
N TYR A 40 -1.95 5.89 6.49
CA TYR A 40 -2.96 6.52 7.32
C TYR A 40 -3.17 5.77 8.64
N HIS A 41 -3.53 6.48 9.71
CA HIS A 41 -3.80 5.88 11.01
C HIS A 41 -5.29 5.73 11.35
N GLN A 42 -6.15 6.49 10.68
CA GLN A 42 -7.58 6.50 10.98
C GLN A 42 -8.40 6.45 9.69
N MET A 43 -9.41 5.60 9.65
CA MET A 43 -10.36 5.58 8.54
C MET A 43 -11.24 6.82 8.59
N LYS A 44 -11.33 7.53 7.48
CA LYS A 44 -12.27 8.65 7.31
C LYS A 44 -13.41 8.20 6.39
N LYS A 45 -14.60 8.75 6.61
CA LYS A 45 -15.75 8.54 5.72
C LYS A 45 -15.59 9.41 4.45
N ASP A 46 -14.54 9.12 3.69
CA ASP A 46 -14.31 9.66 2.36
C ASP A 46 -14.48 8.54 1.32
N LYS A 47 -14.60 8.89 0.06
CA LYS A 47 -14.77 7.89 -1.01
C LYS A 47 -13.45 7.17 -1.37
N ALA A 48 -12.42 7.19 -0.52
CA ALA A 48 -11.17 6.49 -0.71
C ALA A 48 -11.28 5.00 -0.29
N LYS A 49 -10.43 4.16 -0.86
CA LYS A 49 -10.33 2.76 -0.43
C LYS A 49 -9.28 2.64 0.66
N TYR A 50 -9.62 1.92 1.72
CA TYR A 50 -8.74 1.64 2.86
C TYR A 50 -8.47 0.15 2.93
N PHE A 51 -7.20 -0.22 3.13
CA PHE A 51 -6.72 -1.57 3.30
C PHE A 51 -6.04 -1.70 4.67
N GLY A 52 -6.33 -2.77 5.39
CA GLY A 52 -5.86 -3.01 6.74
C GLY A 52 -7.02 -3.42 7.65
N PRO A 53 -6.86 -3.42 8.98
CA PRO A 53 -5.73 -2.89 9.74
C PRO A 53 -4.46 -3.73 9.65
N TYR A 54 -3.29 -3.09 9.65
CA TYR A 54 -2.00 -3.75 9.71
C TYR A 54 -1.42 -3.70 11.12
N THR A 55 -0.68 -4.72 11.53
CA THR A 55 -0.06 -4.79 12.87
C THR A 55 1.21 -3.95 13.00
N SER A 56 1.89 -3.67 11.89
CA SER A 56 3.17 -2.96 11.87
C SER A 56 3.16 -1.78 10.89
N ALA A 57 3.50 -0.60 11.39
CA ALA A 57 3.68 0.60 10.58
C ALA A 57 4.86 0.49 9.58
N GLY A 58 5.93 -0.24 9.97
CA GLY A 58 7.04 -0.54 9.08
C GLY A 58 6.59 -1.37 7.87
N ALA A 59 5.86 -2.46 8.11
CA ALA A 59 5.34 -3.31 7.04
C ALA A 59 4.45 -2.54 6.05
N VAL A 60 3.65 -1.58 6.53
CA VAL A 60 2.84 -0.73 5.66
C VAL A 60 3.70 0.20 4.79
N LYS A 61 4.73 0.81 5.38
CA LYS A 61 5.66 1.68 4.62
C LYS A 61 6.41 0.89 3.56
N ASP A 62 6.92 -0.29 3.91
CA ASP A 62 7.61 -1.20 2.98
C ASP A 62 6.67 -1.61 1.82
N THR A 63 5.41 -1.92 2.13
CA THR A 63 4.40 -2.26 1.13
C THR A 63 4.10 -1.09 0.19
N ILE A 64 3.96 0.13 0.72
CA ILE A 64 3.72 1.33 -0.08
C ILE A 64 4.93 1.62 -0.99
N GLU A 65 6.14 1.49 -0.47
CA GLU A 65 7.37 1.70 -1.25
C GLU A 65 7.49 0.66 -2.37
N LEU A 66 7.21 -0.61 -2.09
CA LEU A 66 7.19 -1.66 -3.08
C LEU A 66 6.16 -1.37 -4.19
N LEU A 67 4.92 -0.99 -3.83
CA LEU A 67 3.87 -0.66 -4.81
C LEU A 67 4.24 0.54 -5.67
N ARG A 68 4.96 1.53 -5.12
CA ARG A 68 5.47 2.66 -5.89
C ARG A 68 6.53 2.24 -6.90
N LYS A 69 7.45 1.37 -6.51
CA LYS A 69 8.47 0.81 -7.42
C LYS A 69 7.89 -0.08 -8.51
N LEU A 70 6.87 -0.88 -8.18
CA LEU A 70 6.26 -1.82 -9.13
C LEU A 70 5.38 -1.14 -10.19
N TYR A 71 4.67 -0.08 -9.79
CA TYR A 71 3.63 0.54 -10.62
C TYR A 71 3.88 2.01 -10.94
N ASP A 72 5.06 2.55 -10.59
CA ASP A 72 5.44 3.95 -10.82
C ASP A 72 4.40 4.97 -10.33
N ILE A 73 3.81 4.70 -9.15
CA ILE A 73 2.71 5.49 -8.60
C ILE A 73 3.26 6.75 -7.93
N ARG A 74 2.66 7.89 -8.27
CA ARG A 74 3.05 9.19 -7.71
C ARG A 74 2.95 9.25 -6.18
N SER A 75 3.90 9.93 -5.56
CA SER A 75 3.91 10.22 -4.11
C SER A 75 3.63 11.69 -3.79
N CYS A 76 3.66 12.58 -4.79
CA CYS A 76 3.55 14.02 -4.61
C CYS A 76 2.13 14.46 -4.22
N ASN A 77 2.04 15.65 -3.57
CA ASN A 77 0.76 16.24 -3.14
C ASN A 77 0.16 17.23 -4.16
N LYS A 78 0.66 17.25 -5.42
CA LYS A 78 0.16 18.14 -6.46
C LYS A 78 -1.32 17.87 -6.77
N SER A 79 -2.08 18.93 -6.96
CA SER A 79 -3.50 18.87 -7.33
C SER A 79 -3.64 18.67 -8.84
N LEU A 80 -3.73 17.42 -9.27
CA LEU A 80 -3.93 17.09 -10.69
C LEU A 80 -5.44 16.96 -10.98
N PRO A 81 -5.92 17.45 -12.13
CA PRO A 81 -5.16 17.92 -13.30
C PRO A 81 -4.75 19.41 -13.30
N LYS A 82 -5.11 20.21 -12.29
CA LYS A 82 -4.92 21.68 -12.28
C LYS A 82 -3.45 22.15 -12.43
N GLU A 83 -2.52 21.31 -12.03
CA GLU A 83 -1.07 21.63 -11.99
C GLU A 83 -0.27 20.88 -13.06
N ILE A 84 -0.93 20.37 -14.10
CA ILE A 84 -0.24 19.73 -15.22
C ILE A 84 0.57 20.77 -15.99
N GLY A 85 1.86 20.48 -16.22
CA GLY A 85 2.76 21.30 -17.05
C GLY A 85 3.30 22.59 -16.40
N LYS A 86 2.96 22.85 -15.11
CA LYS A 86 3.42 24.10 -14.44
C LYS A 86 4.86 24.03 -13.96
N ASP A 87 5.33 22.85 -13.55
CA ASP A 87 6.65 22.67 -12.96
C ASP A 87 7.46 21.66 -13.76
N ARG A 88 8.78 21.66 -13.54
CA ARG A 88 9.67 20.63 -14.11
C ARG A 88 9.38 19.24 -13.53
N PRO A 89 9.70 18.14 -14.26
CA PRO A 89 9.65 16.79 -13.71
C PRO A 89 10.47 16.68 -12.43
N CYS A 90 9.94 15.99 -11.43
CA CYS A 90 10.62 15.81 -10.15
C CYS A 90 11.64 14.66 -10.22
N LEU A 91 12.48 14.55 -9.17
CA LEU A 91 13.48 13.48 -9.06
C LEU A 91 12.90 12.07 -9.26
N TYR A 92 11.70 11.79 -8.73
CA TYR A 92 11.06 10.48 -8.87
C TYR A 92 10.78 10.06 -10.31
N TYR A 93 10.60 11.02 -11.22
CA TYR A 93 10.52 10.72 -12.65
C TYR A 93 11.88 10.28 -13.21
N HIS A 94 12.95 10.99 -12.85
CA HIS A 94 14.30 10.69 -13.35
C HIS A 94 14.86 9.36 -12.82
N ILE A 95 14.42 8.91 -11.63
CA ILE A 95 14.81 7.61 -11.06
C ILE A 95 13.78 6.53 -11.36
N HIS A 96 12.90 6.71 -12.35
CA HIS A 96 11.89 5.76 -12.82
C HIS A 96 10.95 5.20 -11.73
N GLN A 97 10.61 6.03 -10.73
CA GLN A 97 9.64 5.71 -9.68
C GLN A 97 8.29 6.45 -9.84
N CYS A 98 8.12 7.19 -10.94
CA CYS A 98 6.88 7.91 -11.26
C CYS A 98 6.84 8.22 -12.75
N LYS A 99 5.74 7.95 -13.41
CA LYS A 99 5.52 8.28 -14.84
C LYS A 99 5.13 9.74 -15.09
N ALA A 100 5.36 10.63 -14.13
CA ALA A 100 5.10 12.08 -14.20
C ALA A 100 3.72 12.45 -14.77
N PRO A 101 2.61 12.03 -14.15
CA PRO A 101 1.28 12.50 -14.57
C PRO A 101 1.14 14.02 -14.45
N CYS A 102 1.99 14.67 -13.64
CA CYS A 102 2.07 16.13 -13.54
C CYS A 102 2.64 16.81 -14.77
N GLN A 103 3.22 16.08 -15.73
CA GLN A 103 3.67 16.55 -17.03
C GLN A 103 2.76 16.10 -18.19
N GLY A 104 1.76 15.28 -17.89
CA GLY A 104 0.93 14.68 -18.92
C GLY A 104 1.60 13.56 -19.72
N TYR A 105 2.69 12.97 -19.21
CA TYR A 105 3.41 11.88 -19.90
C TYR A 105 2.70 10.53 -19.84
N ILE A 106 1.66 10.41 -19.04
CA ILE A 106 0.80 9.22 -18.94
C ILE A 106 -0.66 9.64 -18.97
N SER A 107 -1.48 8.87 -19.68
CA SER A 107 -2.93 9.08 -19.72
C SER A 107 -3.60 8.68 -18.40
N LYS A 108 -4.81 9.19 -18.16
CA LYS A 108 -5.60 8.84 -16.97
C LYS A 108 -5.98 7.36 -16.99
N GLU A 109 -6.27 6.82 -18.16
CA GLU A 109 -6.67 5.43 -18.38
C GLU A 109 -5.52 4.48 -18.04
N GLU A 110 -4.33 4.70 -18.61
CA GLU A 110 -3.14 3.89 -18.35
C GLU A 110 -2.72 3.95 -16.88
N TYR A 111 -2.77 5.15 -16.27
CA TYR A 111 -2.49 5.29 -14.84
C TYR A 111 -3.54 4.58 -13.98
N GLY A 112 -4.81 4.61 -14.39
CA GLY A 112 -5.91 3.90 -13.76
C GLY A 112 -5.72 2.38 -13.76
N GLU A 113 -5.15 1.81 -14.84
CA GLU A 113 -4.82 0.37 -14.91
C GLU A 113 -3.73 -0.01 -13.89
N GLN A 114 -2.71 0.83 -13.75
CA GLN A 114 -1.66 0.60 -12.75
C GLN A 114 -2.22 0.61 -11.33
N ILE A 115 -3.13 1.54 -11.05
CA ILE A 115 -3.82 1.59 -9.76
C ILE A 115 -4.72 0.37 -9.54
N LYS A 116 -5.40 -0.14 -10.57
CA LYS A 116 -6.19 -1.39 -10.46
C LYS A 116 -5.30 -2.58 -10.12
N LYS A 117 -4.13 -2.70 -10.75
CA LYS A 117 -3.13 -3.74 -10.43
C LYS A 117 -2.65 -3.61 -8.98
N ALA A 118 -2.36 -2.39 -8.51
CA ALA A 118 -1.96 -2.14 -7.13
C ALA A 118 -3.08 -2.48 -6.13
N ILE A 119 -4.34 -2.19 -6.44
CA ILE A 119 -5.49 -2.59 -5.63
C ILE A 119 -5.65 -4.11 -5.62
N SER A 120 -5.46 -4.79 -6.75
CA SER A 120 -5.47 -6.27 -6.82
C SER A 120 -4.40 -6.89 -5.93
N PHE A 121 -3.19 -6.31 -5.92
CA PHE A 121 -2.12 -6.70 -5.01
C PHE A 121 -2.55 -6.55 -3.54
N LEU A 122 -3.12 -5.40 -3.15
CA LEU A 122 -3.58 -5.15 -1.78
C LEU A 122 -4.73 -6.06 -1.35
N ASN A 123 -5.49 -6.61 -2.28
CA ASN A 123 -6.52 -7.64 -2.03
C ASN A 123 -5.93 -9.05 -1.86
N GLY A 124 -4.61 -9.23 -2.03
CA GLY A 124 -3.93 -10.50 -1.83
C GLY A 124 -3.64 -11.29 -3.12
N ASN A 125 -3.88 -10.74 -4.30
CA ASN A 125 -3.58 -11.39 -5.57
C ASN A 125 -2.11 -11.20 -5.95
N TYR A 126 -1.21 -11.94 -5.30
CA TYR A 126 0.25 -11.84 -5.53
C TYR A 126 0.73 -12.70 -6.70
N ASN A 127 0.00 -13.76 -7.06
CA ASN A 127 0.45 -14.74 -8.05
C ASN A 127 0.64 -14.13 -9.44
N ASP A 128 -0.25 -13.24 -9.85
CA ASP A 128 -0.20 -12.63 -11.18
C ASP A 128 1.05 -11.75 -11.34
N ILE A 129 1.36 -10.99 -10.29
CA ILE A 129 2.54 -10.13 -10.31
C ILE A 129 3.85 -10.91 -10.20
N ILE A 130 3.87 -12.02 -9.44
CA ILE A 130 5.03 -12.91 -9.37
C ILE A 130 5.30 -13.52 -10.75
N LYS A 131 4.27 -13.93 -11.49
CA LYS A 131 4.41 -14.45 -12.85
C LYS A 131 4.94 -13.38 -13.81
N GLU A 132 4.39 -12.15 -13.76
CA GLU A 132 4.86 -11.03 -14.59
C GLU A 132 6.34 -10.71 -14.33
N LEU A 133 6.73 -10.60 -13.04
CA LEU A 133 8.10 -10.31 -12.65
C LEU A 133 9.06 -11.46 -13.01
N THR A 134 8.61 -12.71 -12.89
CA THR A 134 9.42 -13.88 -13.29
C THR A 134 9.66 -13.86 -14.78
N GLY A 135 8.65 -13.53 -15.61
CA GLY A 135 8.83 -13.37 -17.04
C GLY A 135 9.88 -12.30 -17.39
N LYS A 136 9.76 -11.11 -16.78
CA LYS A 136 10.74 -10.03 -16.98
C LYS A 136 12.14 -10.38 -16.50
N MET A 137 12.26 -11.17 -15.43
CA MET A 137 13.54 -11.64 -14.91
C MET A 137 14.21 -12.60 -15.89
N THR A 138 13.45 -13.56 -16.48
CA THR A 138 14.00 -14.50 -17.48
C THR A 138 14.39 -13.80 -18.76
N GLU A 139 13.57 -12.89 -19.27
CA GLU A 139 13.87 -12.07 -20.45
C GLU A 139 15.14 -11.22 -20.24
N ALA A 140 15.27 -10.55 -19.09
CA ALA A 140 16.48 -9.79 -18.76
C ALA A 140 17.73 -10.69 -18.65
N ALA A 141 17.59 -11.93 -18.14
CA ALA A 141 18.69 -12.89 -18.06
C ALA A 141 19.11 -13.40 -19.45
N GLU A 142 18.17 -13.68 -20.35
CA GLU A 142 18.43 -14.08 -21.73
C GLU A 142 19.16 -12.96 -22.52
N GLU A 143 18.82 -11.70 -22.24
CA GLU A 143 19.49 -10.54 -22.82
C GLU A 143 20.81 -10.17 -22.11
N MET A 144 21.31 -11.02 -21.19
CA MET A 144 22.52 -10.81 -20.39
C MET A 144 22.51 -9.54 -19.52
N ARG A 145 21.32 -8.99 -19.22
CA ARG A 145 21.13 -7.83 -18.33
C ARG A 145 21.02 -8.29 -16.87
N PHE A 146 22.10 -8.85 -16.34
CA PHE A 146 22.09 -9.54 -15.03
C PHE A 146 21.75 -8.62 -13.84
N GLU A 147 22.10 -7.33 -13.88
CA GLU A 147 21.71 -6.37 -12.84
C GLU A 147 20.20 -6.20 -12.77
N GLN A 148 19.54 -6.07 -13.92
CA GLN A 148 18.08 -5.95 -13.97
C GLN A 148 17.39 -7.25 -13.57
N ALA A 149 17.94 -8.39 -13.95
CA ALA A 149 17.42 -9.69 -13.50
C ALA A 149 17.53 -9.84 -11.97
N ALA A 150 18.62 -9.36 -11.37
CA ALA A 150 18.78 -9.36 -9.90
C ALA A 150 17.76 -8.43 -9.22
N GLU A 151 17.50 -7.26 -9.77
CA GLU A 151 16.45 -6.34 -9.27
C GLU A 151 15.06 -6.99 -9.29
N TYR A 152 14.69 -7.67 -10.38
CA TYR A 152 13.40 -8.38 -10.47
C TYR A 152 13.32 -9.54 -9.45
N ARG A 153 14.40 -10.28 -9.22
CA ARG A 153 14.46 -11.31 -8.18
C ARG A 153 14.20 -10.72 -6.80
N ASP A 154 14.86 -9.61 -6.45
CA ASP A 154 14.72 -8.95 -5.15
C ASP A 154 13.31 -8.38 -4.95
N LEU A 155 12.65 -7.92 -6.04
CA LEU A 155 11.25 -7.53 -6.03
C LEU A 155 10.33 -8.74 -5.77
N ILE A 156 10.55 -9.88 -6.43
CA ILE A 156 9.79 -11.12 -6.20
C ILE A 156 9.88 -11.57 -4.74
N ASP A 157 11.07 -11.55 -4.15
CA ASP A 157 11.28 -11.91 -2.75
C ASP A 157 10.59 -10.95 -1.79
N SER A 158 10.54 -9.66 -2.13
CA SER A 158 9.81 -8.66 -1.36
C SER A 158 8.29 -8.87 -1.43
N VAL A 159 7.75 -9.22 -2.60
CA VAL A 159 6.32 -9.57 -2.79
C VAL A 159 5.95 -10.79 -1.96
N ARG A 160 6.77 -11.85 -1.99
CA ARG A 160 6.55 -13.08 -1.21
C ARG A 160 6.52 -12.80 0.29
N ARG A 161 7.50 -12.05 0.80
CA ARG A 161 7.57 -11.67 2.23
C ARG A 161 6.34 -10.88 2.69
N ILE A 162 5.83 -9.97 1.86
CA ILE A 162 4.61 -9.22 2.18
C ILE A 162 3.39 -10.14 2.16
N GLY A 163 3.27 -11.02 1.17
CA GLY A 163 2.18 -11.98 1.06
C GLY A 163 2.08 -12.94 2.26
N GLU A 164 3.22 -13.43 2.75
CA GLU A 164 3.28 -14.28 3.94
C GLU A 164 2.83 -13.53 5.20
N ARG A 165 3.30 -12.30 5.40
CA ARG A 165 2.92 -11.46 6.56
C ARG A 165 1.42 -11.14 6.57
N GLN A 166 0.81 -10.88 5.42
CA GLN A 166 -0.63 -10.61 5.33
C GLN A 166 -1.49 -11.85 5.58
N LYS A 167 -1.06 -13.04 5.15
CA LYS A 167 -1.75 -14.30 5.47
C LYS A 167 -1.85 -14.54 6.97
N ILE A 168 -0.79 -14.28 7.72
CA ILE A 168 -0.74 -14.45 9.18
C ILE A 168 -1.72 -13.48 9.86
N THR A 169 -1.79 -12.23 9.44
CA THR A 169 -2.70 -11.23 10.04
C THR A 169 -4.16 -11.55 9.74
N ASN A 170 -4.50 -11.96 8.53
CA ASN A 170 -5.87 -12.32 8.16
C ASN A 170 -6.36 -13.58 8.89
N SER A 171 -5.51 -14.58 9.08
CA SER A 171 -5.86 -15.80 9.85
C SER A 171 -6.09 -15.49 11.33
N ALA A 172 -5.30 -14.61 11.94
CA ALA A 172 -5.46 -14.19 13.34
C ALA A 172 -6.76 -13.41 13.57
N VAL A 173 -7.15 -12.53 12.66
CA VAL A 173 -8.41 -11.77 12.75
C VAL A 173 -9.63 -12.69 12.60
N SER A 174 -9.58 -13.68 11.72
CA SER A 174 -10.65 -14.67 11.58
C SER A 174 -10.90 -15.47 12.87
N TYR A 175 -9.81 -15.83 13.59
CA TYR A 175 -9.91 -16.60 14.83
C TYR A 175 -10.50 -15.80 16.01
N THR A 176 -10.22 -14.51 16.10
CA THR A 176 -10.77 -13.64 17.15
C THR A 176 -12.25 -13.35 16.94
N HIS A 177 -12.71 -13.24 15.69
CA HIS A 177 -14.13 -12.98 15.39
C HIS A 177 -15.02 -14.18 15.71
N LEU A 178 -14.56 -15.42 15.49
CA LEU A 178 -15.29 -16.63 15.84
C LEU A 178 -15.45 -16.79 17.37
N ARG A 179 -14.41 -16.46 18.15
CA ARG A 179 -14.42 -16.57 19.60
C ARG A 179 -15.35 -15.56 20.29
N ALA A 180 -15.55 -14.39 19.70
CA ALA A 180 -16.49 -13.39 20.21
C ALA A 180 -17.96 -13.80 19.99
N HIS A 181 -18.25 -14.64 18.99
CA HIS A 181 -19.60 -15.11 18.71
C HIS A 181 -20.03 -16.29 19.61
N GLU A 182 -19.08 -17.13 20.05
CA GLU A 182 -19.35 -18.26 20.94
C GLU A 182 -19.60 -17.84 22.40
N THR A 183 -19.11 -16.67 22.82
CA THR A 183 -19.29 -16.17 24.20
C THR A 183 -20.62 -15.43 24.42
N LEU A 184 -21.45 -15.25 23.39
CA LEU A 184 -22.76 -14.58 23.47
C LEU A 184 -23.95 -15.54 23.44
N MET A 185 -23.72 -16.84 23.36
CA MET A 185 -24.71 -17.91 23.51
C MET A 185 -24.56 -18.62 24.87
#